data_eb03ee97c69e82d91e0ff91d711ee23b
#
_entry.id   eb03ee97c69e82d91e0ff91d711ee23b
#
_cell.length_a   1.000
_cell.length_b   1.000
_cell.length_c   1.000
_cell.angle_alpha   90.00
_cell.angle_beta   90.00
_cell.angle_gamma   90.00
#
_symmetry.space_group_name_H-M   'P 1'
#
loop_
_entity.id
_entity.type
_entity.pdbx_description
1 polymer ?
#
loop_
_entity_poly.entity_id
_entity_poly.type
_entity_poly.pdbx_seq_one_letter_code
_entity_poly.pdbx_strand_id
1 'polypeptide(L)'
;NMEYRRLTDTEYNDLAGRIIYEDNHLLVVNKRAGEIVQGDKTGDEPLSETYKAFIAQRDSKPGQVFLGVPHRLDRPVSGLTILAKTSKALERLSAMFREGNVHKTYWALVCSRPEPESALLEDWLTRNEKMNKSFVCPNPGGRKDAKLARLRYRLICPTERYWLVEVELLTGRHHQIRCQLAAHGAV
;
A
#
# COMPACT_ATOMS: atom_id res chain seq x y z
N ASN A 1 -20.76 8.40 23.29
CA ASN A 1 -21.09 7.42 22.23
C ASN A 1 -20.61 8.00 20.91
N MET A 2 -19.44 7.52 20.41
CA MET A 2 -19.04 7.84 19.04
C MET A 2 -19.94 7.03 18.10
N GLU A 3 -20.87 7.71 17.46
CA GLU A 3 -21.64 7.13 16.39
C GLU A 3 -20.87 7.30 15.08
N TYR A 4 -20.78 6.24 14.31
CA TYR A 4 -20.25 6.32 12.96
C TYR A 4 -21.24 7.01 12.04
N ARG A 5 -20.75 7.71 11.03
CA ARG A 5 -21.62 8.30 10.03
C ARG A 5 -22.43 7.22 9.32
N ARG A 6 -23.66 7.55 8.95
CA ARG A 6 -24.49 6.64 8.18
C ARG A 6 -24.11 6.71 6.71
N LEU A 7 -23.87 5.55 6.14
CA LEU A 7 -23.59 5.42 4.70
C LEU A 7 -24.89 5.50 3.91
N THR A 8 -24.83 6.13 2.73
CA THR A 8 -25.91 6.02 1.75
C THR A 8 -25.97 4.59 1.21
N ASP A 9 -27.09 4.19 0.61
CA ASP A 9 -27.22 2.87 0.00
C ASP A 9 -26.17 2.65 -1.10
N THR A 10 -25.89 3.69 -1.89
CA THR A 10 -24.87 3.64 -2.94
C THR A 10 -23.48 3.41 -2.36
N GLU A 11 -23.09 4.15 -1.32
CA GLU A 11 -21.81 3.94 -0.62
C GLU A 11 -21.70 2.56 0.00
N TYR A 12 -22.77 2.12 0.68
CA TYR A 12 -22.79 0.82 1.32
C TYR A 12 -22.58 -0.31 0.30
N ASN A 13 -23.32 -0.28 -0.80
CA ASN A 13 -23.24 -1.30 -1.83
C ASN A 13 -21.87 -1.29 -2.53
N ASP A 14 -21.31 -0.10 -2.76
CA ASP A 14 -19.95 0.03 -3.30
C ASP A 14 -18.91 -0.60 -2.39
N LEU A 15 -18.94 -0.26 -1.10
CA LEU A 15 -18.00 -0.81 -0.12
C LEU A 15 -18.15 -2.32 0.03
N ALA A 16 -19.39 -2.83 0.04
CA ALA A 16 -19.65 -4.27 0.08
C ALA A 16 -19.03 -4.99 -1.11
N GLY A 17 -19.18 -4.42 -2.31
CA GLY A 17 -18.66 -4.99 -3.55
C GLY A 17 -17.12 -4.97 -3.66
N ARG A 18 -16.46 -4.17 -2.84
CA ARG A 18 -14.99 -4.05 -2.81
C ARG A 18 -14.33 -5.00 -1.82
N ILE A 19 -15.10 -5.74 -1.04
CA ILE A 19 -14.57 -6.76 -0.13
C ILE A 19 -14.14 -7.97 -0.96
N ILE A 20 -12.86 -8.30 -0.90
CA ILE A 20 -12.27 -9.44 -1.62
C ILE A 20 -12.31 -10.70 -0.76
N TYR A 21 -12.10 -10.53 0.55
CA TYR A 21 -12.11 -11.61 1.52
C TYR A 21 -12.43 -11.07 2.90
N GLU A 22 -13.18 -11.83 3.67
CA GLU A 22 -13.45 -11.50 5.07
C GLU A 22 -13.64 -12.78 5.88
N ASP A 23 -13.03 -12.81 7.06
CA ASP A 23 -13.29 -13.80 8.10
C ASP A 23 -13.37 -13.12 9.47
N ASN A 24 -13.24 -13.87 10.55
CA ASN A 24 -13.28 -13.29 11.89
C ASN A 24 -12.06 -12.43 12.24
N HIS A 25 -10.98 -12.55 11.49
CA HIS A 25 -9.69 -11.91 11.79
C HIS A 25 -9.29 -10.85 10.77
N LEU A 26 -9.66 -11.04 9.51
CA LEU A 26 -9.19 -10.24 8.39
C LEU A 26 -10.34 -9.65 7.59
N LEU A 27 -10.12 -8.43 7.11
CA LEU A 27 -10.93 -7.82 6.06
C LEU A 27 -9.98 -7.38 4.94
N VAL A 28 -10.11 -7.95 3.77
CA VAL A 28 -9.31 -7.59 2.60
C VAL A 28 -10.19 -6.85 1.61
N VAL A 29 -9.80 -5.63 1.28
CA VAL A 29 -10.58 -4.74 0.41
C VAL A 29 -9.74 -4.24 -0.75
N ASN A 30 -10.40 -3.85 -1.82
CA ASN A 30 -9.78 -3.23 -2.98
C ASN A 30 -9.78 -1.71 -2.80
N LYS A 31 -8.61 -1.16 -2.47
CA LYS A 31 -8.42 0.29 -2.38
C LYS A 31 -8.38 0.90 -3.78
N ARG A 32 -9.05 2.03 -3.95
CA ARG A 32 -8.96 2.83 -5.18
C ARG A 32 -7.85 3.86 -5.08
N ALA A 33 -7.31 4.25 -6.24
CA ALA A 33 -6.40 5.39 -6.34
C ALA A 33 -7.08 6.65 -5.80
N GLY A 34 -6.33 7.46 -5.04
CA GLY A 34 -6.84 8.67 -4.41
C GLY A 34 -7.30 8.48 -2.97
N GLU A 35 -7.57 7.25 -2.55
CA GLU A 35 -7.96 6.94 -1.17
C GLU A 35 -6.74 6.74 -0.28
N ILE A 36 -6.84 7.19 0.96
CA ILE A 36 -5.83 6.91 2.00
C ILE A 36 -6.32 5.77 2.90
N VAL A 37 -5.40 4.90 3.31
CA VAL A 37 -5.72 3.78 4.20
C VAL A 37 -5.90 4.24 5.63
N GLN A 38 -5.03 5.15 6.06
CA GLN A 38 -4.95 5.67 7.43
C GLN A 38 -4.94 7.20 7.40
N GLY A 39 -5.39 7.84 8.48
CA GLY A 39 -5.46 9.29 8.57
C GLY A 39 -4.12 9.99 8.32
N ASP A 40 -4.18 11.12 7.65
CA ASP A 40 -3.04 11.98 7.34
C ASP A 40 -3.35 13.46 7.61
N LYS A 41 -2.48 14.35 7.11
CA LYS A 41 -2.60 15.81 7.30
C LYS A 41 -3.77 16.43 6.54
N THR A 42 -4.34 15.74 5.56
CA THR A 42 -5.42 16.29 4.71
C THR A 42 -6.75 16.38 5.44
N GLY A 43 -6.94 15.58 6.48
CA GLY A 43 -8.23 15.47 7.16
C GLY A 43 -9.26 14.66 6.39
N ASP A 44 -8.88 14.04 5.25
CA ASP A 44 -9.75 13.14 4.50
C ASP A 44 -10.06 11.89 5.31
N GLU A 45 -11.28 11.35 5.15
CA GLU A 45 -11.67 10.12 5.83
C GLU A 45 -10.86 8.95 5.28
N PRO A 46 -10.07 8.27 6.13
CA PRO A 46 -9.32 7.11 5.68
C PRO A 46 -10.22 5.90 5.47
N LEU A 47 -9.79 5.01 4.58
CA LEU A 47 -10.50 3.79 4.23
C LEU A 47 -10.80 2.92 5.47
N SER A 48 -9.90 2.89 6.44
CA SER A 48 -10.09 2.19 7.71
C SER A 48 -11.31 2.72 8.47
N GLU A 49 -11.49 4.04 8.52
CA GLU A 49 -12.65 4.65 9.19
C GLU A 49 -13.95 4.43 8.41
N THR A 50 -13.88 4.51 7.09
CA THR A 50 -15.03 4.21 6.22
C THR A 50 -15.53 2.80 6.43
N TYR A 51 -14.63 1.82 6.49
CA TYR A 51 -15.02 0.42 6.73
C TYR A 51 -15.45 0.14 8.17
N LYS A 52 -15.00 0.92 9.15
CA LYS A 52 -15.59 0.86 10.50
C LYS A 52 -17.07 1.24 10.47
N ALA A 53 -17.40 2.33 9.79
CA ALA A 53 -18.77 2.77 9.60
C ALA A 53 -19.60 1.72 8.85
N PHE A 54 -19.01 1.09 7.83
CA PHE A 54 -19.64 0.01 7.06
C PHE A 54 -19.98 -1.20 7.95
N ILE A 55 -19.01 -1.68 8.73
CA ILE A 55 -19.21 -2.83 9.62
C ILE A 55 -20.26 -2.49 10.70
N ALA A 56 -20.19 -1.30 11.29
CA ALA A 56 -21.16 -0.87 12.28
C ALA A 56 -22.59 -0.91 11.73
N GLN A 57 -22.79 -0.43 10.52
CA GLN A 57 -24.08 -0.42 9.84
C GLN A 57 -24.54 -1.82 9.44
N ARG A 58 -23.64 -2.59 8.81
CA ARG A 58 -23.95 -3.95 8.35
C ARG A 58 -24.34 -4.88 9.50
N ASP A 59 -23.57 -4.86 10.57
CA ASP A 59 -23.71 -5.80 11.68
C ASP A 59 -24.55 -5.25 12.83
N SER A 60 -25.05 -4.02 12.70
CA SER A 60 -25.82 -3.33 13.74
C SER A 60 -25.11 -3.34 15.10
N LYS A 61 -23.78 -3.20 15.08
CA LYS A 61 -22.98 -3.25 16.31
C LYS A 61 -23.14 -2.00 17.15
N PRO A 62 -23.50 -2.13 18.44
CA PRO A 62 -23.42 -1.03 19.37
C PRO A 62 -21.95 -0.76 19.74
N GLY A 63 -21.57 0.53 19.86
CA GLY A 63 -20.25 0.91 20.30
C GLY A 63 -19.21 0.94 19.17
N GLN A 64 -17.95 0.84 19.56
CA GLN A 64 -16.83 0.98 18.63
C GLN A 64 -16.55 -0.33 17.88
N VAL A 65 -16.25 -0.17 16.59
CA VAL A 65 -15.74 -1.27 15.75
C VAL A 65 -14.21 -1.18 15.75
N PHE A 66 -13.56 -2.30 16.03
CA PHE A 66 -12.11 -2.39 15.89
C PHE A 66 -11.75 -2.73 14.45
N LEU A 67 -10.86 -1.94 13.86
CA LEU A 67 -10.27 -2.21 12.57
C LEU A 67 -8.86 -1.63 12.53
N GLY A 68 -7.85 -2.50 12.60
CA GLY A 68 -6.45 -2.10 12.63
C GLY A 68 -5.81 -2.06 11.25
N VAL A 69 -4.78 -1.24 11.10
CA VAL A 69 -4.06 -1.01 9.85
C VAL A 69 -2.64 -1.55 9.97
N PRO A 70 -2.34 -2.78 9.49
CA PRO A 70 -1.00 -3.36 9.60
C PRO A 70 -0.04 -2.86 8.52
N HIS A 71 -0.55 -2.32 7.43
CA HIS A 71 0.24 -1.78 6.32
C HIS A 71 -0.54 -0.71 5.58
N ARG A 72 0.13 0.03 4.71
CA ARG A 72 -0.48 1.07 3.89
C ARG A 72 -0.08 0.94 2.43
N LEU A 73 -0.99 1.32 1.54
CA LEU A 73 -0.68 1.69 0.16
C LEU A 73 -0.71 3.21 0.05
N ASP A 74 0.21 3.77 -0.72
CA ASP A 74 0.24 5.21 -0.97
C ASP A 74 -1.06 5.66 -1.66
N ARG A 75 -1.45 6.92 -1.44
CA ARG A 75 -2.69 7.49 -1.96
C ARG A 75 -2.92 7.19 -3.46
N PRO A 76 -1.96 7.39 -4.37
CA PRO A 76 -2.20 7.16 -5.80
C PRO A 76 -2.25 5.68 -6.20
N VAL A 77 -1.88 4.77 -5.31
CA VAL A 77 -1.83 3.33 -5.59
C VAL A 77 -3.17 2.69 -5.31
N SER A 78 -3.62 1.82 -6.20
CA SER A 78 -4.79 0.96 -6.01
C SER A 78 -4.38 -0.48 -5.74
N GLY A 79 -5.27 -1.25 -5.14
CA GLY A 79 -5.05 -2.68 -4.95
C GLY A 79 -5.46 -3.20 -3.57
N LEU A 80 -5.02 -4.41 -3.28
CA LEU A 80 -5.41 -5.12 -2.07
C LEU A 80 -4.86 -4.45 -0.81
N THR A 81 -5.74 -4.23 0.14
CA THR A 81 -5.41 -3.69 1.46
C THR A 81 -5.98 -4.61 2.52
N ILE A 82 -5.14 -5.05 3.44
CA ILE A 82 -5.52 -5.95 4.53
C ILE A 82 -5.78 -5.11 5.78
N LEU A 83 -6.94 -5.28 6.37
CA LEU A 83 -7.30 -4.67 7.66
C LEU A 83 -7.51 -5.78 8.69
N ALA A 84 -7.10 -5.54 9.92
CA ALA A 84 -7.22 -6.50 11.00
C ALA A 84 -8.50 -6.26 11.79
N LYS A 85 -9.32 -7.28 11.96
CA LYS A 85 -10.59 -7.20 12.70
C LYS A 85 -10.42 -7.40 14.21
N THR A 86 -9.26 -7.86 14.63
CA THR A 86 -8.91 -8.06 16.05
C THR A 86 -7.53 -7.50 16.36
N SER A 87 -7.30 -7.14 17.62
CA SER A 87 -5.97 -6.67 18.07
C SER A 87 -4.89 -7.73 17.90
N LYS A 88 -5.24 -9.00 18.11
CA LYS A 88 -4.32 -10.12 17.91
C LYS A 88 -3.93 -10.30 16.44
N ALA A 89 -4.89 -10.18 15.53
CA ALA A 89 -4.62 -10.21 14.09
C ALA A 89 -3.74 -9.03 13.68
N LEU A 90 -4.01 -7.84 14.22
CA LEU A 90 -3.18 -6.65 13.95
C LEU A 90 -1.73 -6.88 14.36
N GLU A 91 -1.50 -7.40 15.55
CA GLU A 91 -0.15 -7.68 16.07
C GLU A 91 0.59 -8.68 15.16
N ARG A 92 -0.07 -9.78 14.81
CA ARG A 92 0.51 -10.82 13.94
C ARG A 92 0.82 -10.31 12.54
N LEU A 93 -0.12 -9.60 11.92
CA LEU A 93 0.08 -9.04 10.59
C LEU A 93 1.17 -7.97 10.60
N SER A 94 1.19 -7.10 11.59
CA SER A 94 2.23 -6.07 11.71
C SER A 94 3.62 -6.70 11.82
N ALA A 95 3.74 -7.79 12.56
CA ALA A 95 4.99 -8.56 12.66
C ALA A 95 5.38 -9.17 11.31
N MET A 96 4.43 -9.77 10.58
CA MET A 96 4.68 -10.36 9.26
C MET A 96 5.18 -9.31 8.25
N PHE A 97 4.56 -8.15 8.22
CA PHE A 97 5.00 -7.05 7.35
C PHE A 97 6.37 -6.53 7.73
N ARG A 98 6.63 -6.35 9.00
CA ARG A 98 7.93 -5.88 9.52
C ARG A 98 9.06 -6.87 9.21
N GLU A 99 8.79 -8.16 9.30
CA GLU A 99 9.76 -9.24 9.09
C GLU A 99 9.91 -9.64 7.60
N GLY A 100 9.13 -9.04 6.72
CA GLY A 100 9.20 -9.34 5.30
C GLY A 100 8.56 -10.67 4.89
N ASN A 101 7.69 -11.23 5.73
CA ASN A 101 6.99 -12.50 5.47
C ASN A 101 5.70 -12.34 4.67
N VAL A 102 5.54 -11.21 3.99
CA VAL A 102 4.40 -10.93 3.11
C VAL A 102 4.92 -10.74 1.69
N HIS A 103 4.42 -11.52 0.76
CA HIS A 103 4.75 -11.34 -0.66
C HIS A 103 3.90 -10.20 -1.23
N LYS A 104 4.59 -9.18 -1.75
CA LYS A 104 3.96 -7.98 -2.32
C LYS A 104 4.29 -7.89 -3.80
N THR A 105 3.26 -7.98 -4.63
CA THR A 105 3.39 -7.84 -6.08
C THR A 105 2.61 -6.61 -6.54
N TYR A 106 3.27 -5.79 -7.34
CA TYR A 106 2.68 -4.58 -7.90
C TYR A 106 2.79 -4.60 -9.43
N TRP A 107 1.86 -3.90 -10.04
CA TRP A 107 2.00 -3.52 -11.45
C TRP A 107 2.33 -2.03 -11.52
N ALA A 108 3.27 -1.70 -12.38
CA ALA A 108 3.69 -0.32 -12.61
C ALA A 108 3.70 -0.03 -14.11
N LEU A 109 3.25 1.15 -14.47
CA LEU A 109 3.37 1.66 -15.84
C LEU A 109 4.58 2.60 -15.88
N VAL A 110 5.49 2.35 -16.80
CA VAL A 110 6.69 3.16 -17.00
C VAL A 110 6.72 3.71 -18.41
N CYS A 111 7.33 4.89 -18.58
CA CYS A 111 7.38 5.57 -19.88
C CYS A 111 8.46 5.01 -20.80
N SER A 112 9.50 4.41 -20.24
CA SER A 112 10.63 3.86 -20.98
C SER A 112 10.69 2.35 -20.83
N ARG A 113 11.03 1.65 -21.92
CA ARG A 113 11.21 0.20 -21.86
C ARG A 113 12.33 -0.14 -20.89
N PRO A 114 12.06 -1.01 -19.87
CA PRO A 114 13.11 -1.43 -18.94
C PRO A 114 14.21 -2.22 -19.66
N GLU A 115 15.47 -1.90 -19.32
CA GLU A 115 16.63 -2.62 -19.79
C GLU A 115 17.53 -2.98 -18.60
N PRO A 116 17.77 -4.28 -18.35
CA PRO A 116 17.18 -5.46 -19.02
C PRO A 116 15.69 -5.61 -18.78
N GLU A 117 15.05 -6.55 -19.47
CA GLU A 117 13.60 -6.81 -19.31
C GLU A 117 13.22 -7.34 -17.93
N SER A 118 14.17 -7.95 -17.24
CA SER A 118 14.01 -8.40 -15.85
C SER A 118 15.30 -8.23 -15.09
N ALA A 119 15.22 -7.87 -13.82
CA ALA A 119 16.38 -7.71 -12.95
C ALA A 119 16.00 -7.72 -11.48
N LEU A 120 17.00 -7.99 -10.64
CA LEU A 120 16.99 -7.69 -9.22
C LEU A 120 17.68 -6.33 -9.04
N LEU A 121 16.96 -5.36 -8.49
CA LEU A 121 17.51 -4.06 -8.16
C LEU A 121 17.82 -3.98 -6.67
N GLU A 122 19.02 -3.55 -6.34
CA GLU A 122 19.49 -3.35 -4.98
C GLU A 122 20.11 -1.97 -4.87
N ASP A 123 19.48 -1.10 -4.10
CA ASP A 123 19.92 0.29 -3.94
C ASP A 123 19.81 0.71 -2.48
N TRP A 124 20.59 1.70 -2.09
CA TRP A 124 20.44 2.37 -0.82
C TRP A 124 19.59 3.60 -1.01
N LEU A 125 18.50 3.72 -0.26
CA LEU A 125 17.57 4.84 -0.37
C LEU A 125 17.65 5.74 0.87
N THR A 126 17.59 7.04 0.62
CA THR A 126 17.40 8.07 1.65
C THR A 126 16.06 8.76 1.41
N ARG A 127 15.41 9.18 2.48
CA ARG A 127 14.16 9.93 2.40
C ARG A 127 14.38 11.38 2.82
N ASN A 128 13.93 12.32 2.00
CA ASN A 128 13.81 13.72 2.36
C ASN A 128 12.36 14.00 2.76
N GLU A 129 12.11 14.16 4.05
CA GLU A 129 10.76 14.35 4.59
C GLU A 129 10.14 15.68 4.17
N LYS A 130 10.93 16.73 4.03
CA LYS A 130 10.45 18.05 3.59
C LYS A 130 9.93 18.01 2.17
N MET A 131 10.63 17.30 1.28
CA MET A 131 10.23 17.12 -0.11
C MET A 131 9.26 15.96 -0.32
N ASN A 132 9.05 15.13 0.69
CA ASN A 132 8.30 13.88 0.62
C ASN A 132 8.75 12.99 -0.56
N LYS A 133 10.06 12.88 -0.74
CA LYS A 133 10.69 12.11 -1.81
C LYS A 133 11.79 11.22 -1.26
N SER A 134 12.03 10.11 -1.95
CA SER A 134 13.15 9.22 -1.71
C SER A 134 14.14 9.30 -2.86
N PHE A 135 15.41 9.11 -2.53
CA PHE A 135 16.51 9.22 -3.48
C PHE A 135 17.45 8.03 -3.32
N VAL A 136 17.99 7.57 -4.46
CA VAL A 136 19.08 6.59 -4.44
C VAL A 136 20.35 7.28 -3.94
N CYS A 137 21.01 6.64 -2.97
CA CYS A 137 22.30 7.06 -2.43
C CYS A 137 23.38 6.11 -2.96
N PRO A 138 24.17 6.49 -3.99
CA PRO A 138 25.15 5.58 -4.60
C PRO A 138 26.23 5.13 -3.64
N ASN A 139 26.64 5.99 -2.72
CA ASN A 139 27.70 5.73 -1.74
C ASN A 139 27.19 6.04 -0.33
N PRO A 140 26.47 5.11 0.32
CA PRO A 140 25.92 5.37 1.65
C PRO A 140 27.00 5.66 2.70
N GLY A 141 28.20 5.08 2.58
CA GLY A 141 29.40 5.44 3.34
C GLY A 141 29.20 5.57 4.86
N GLY A 142 28.37 4.74 5.47
CA GLY A 142 28.04 4.85 6.90
C GLY A 142 26.90 5.81 7.22
N ARG A 143 26.18 6.35 6.23
CA ARG A 143 24.95 7.12 6.44
C ARG A 143 23.90 6.26 7.11
N LYS A 144 23.49 6.65 8.33
CA LYS A 144 22.51 5.90 9.12
C LYS A 144 21.09 6.00 8.57
N ASP A 145 20.79 7.03 7.79
CA ASP A 145 19.48 7.24 7.18
C ASP A 145 19.30 6.51 5.85
N ALA A 146 20.38 5.97 5.28
CA ALA A 146 20.31 5.15 4.07
C ALA A 146 19.88 3.72 4.41
N LYS A 147 18.86 3.24 3.70
CA LYS A 147 18.31 1.88 3.92
C LYS A 147 18.36 1.09 2.64
N LEU A 148 18.76 -0.18 2.77
CA LEU A 148 18.79 -1.10 1.64
C LEU A 148 17.36 -1.35 1.13
N ALA A 149 17.18 -1.19 -0.18
CA ALA A 149 15.94 -1.44 -0.89
C ALA A 149 16.19 -2.46 -2.00
N ARG A 150 15.37 -3.50 -2.02
CA ARG A 150 15.48 -4.59 -2.99
C ARG A 150 14.14 -4.87 -3.61
N LEU A 151 14.12 -5.01 -4.92
CA LEU A 151 12.95 -5.46 -5.67
C LEU A 151 13.38 -6.29 -6.88
N ARG A 152 12.48 -7.16 -7.35
CA ARG A 152 12.59 -7.79 -8.66
C ARG A 152 11.56 -7.19 -9.58
N TYR A 153 11.91 -6.98 -10.83
CA TYR A 153 10.93 -6.61 -11.83
C TYR A 153 11.05 -7.50 -13.08
N ARG A 154 9.96 -7.60 -13.81
CA ARG A 154 9.92 -8.15 -15.15
C ARG A 154 8.98 -7.37 -16.03
N LEU A 155 9.39 -7.14 -17.27
CA LEU A 155 8.52 -6.56 -18.29
C LEU A 155 7.43 -7.57 -18.65
N ILE A 156 6.16 -7.13 -18.60
CA ILE A 156 5.03 -7.98 -18.98
C ILE A 156 4.68 -7.75 -20.45
N CYS A 157 4.36 -6.52 -20.82
CA CYS A 157 3.96 -6.18 -22.18
C CYS A 157 4.01 -4.67 -22.41
N PRO A 158 4.10 -4.24 -23.69
CA PRO A 158 3.83 -2.83 -24.02
C PRO A 158 2.34 -2.54 -23.87
N THR A 159 2.04 -1.27 -23.58
CA THR A 159 0.70 -0.71 -23.71
C THR A 159 0.72 0.36 -24.80
N GLU A 160 -0.38 1.06 -25.01
CA GLU A 160 -0.45 2.08 -26.06
C GLU A 160 0.61 3.19 -25.88
N ARG A 161 0.87 3.61 -24.62
CA ARG A 161 1.80 4.71 -24.31
C ARG A 161 2.90 4.35 -23.32
N TYR A 162 2.76 3.20 -22.65
CA TYR A 162 3.62 2.81 -21.55
C TYR A 162 4.06 1.37 -21.68
N TRP A 163 4.90 0.96 -20.76
CA TRP A 163 5.33 -0.43 -20.58
C TRP A 163 4.80 -0.92 -19.24
N LEU A 164 4.13 -2.06 -19.25
CA LEU A 164 3.63 -2.69 -18.02
C LEU A 164 4.72 -3.56 -17.42
N VAL A 165 5.04 -3.29 -16.17
CA VAL A 165 6.08 -3.98 -15.41
C VAL A 165 5.47 -4.59 -14.16
N GLU A 166 5.77 -5.86 -13.91
CA GLU A 166 5.46 -6.51 -12.64
C GLU A 166 6.63 -6.34 -11.69
N VAL A 167 6.34 -5.92 -10.46
CA VAL A 167 7.34 -5.65 -9.43
C VAL A 167 7.04 -6.50 -8.20
N GLU A 168 8.01 -7.32 -7.78
CA GLU A 168 7.99 -8.01 -6.50
C GLU A 168 8.84 -7.22 -5.51
N LEU A 169 8.21 -6.66 -4.48
CA LEU A 169 8.92 -5.94 -3.43
C LEU A 169 9.52 -6.91 -2.41
N LEU A 170 10.84 -6.86 -2.24
CA LEU A 170 11.56 -7.60 -1.21
C LEU A 170 11.75 -6.77 0.06
N THR A 171 11.66 -5.46 -0.06
CA THR A 171 11.63 -4.47 1.03
C THR A 171 10.49 -3.48 0.77
N GLY A 172 10.09 -2.72 1.78
CA GLY A 172 8.97 -1.78 1.66
C GLY A 172 9.37 -0.35 2.02
N ARG A 173 10.34 0.25 1.31
CA ARG A 173 10.77 1.63 1.56
C ARG A 173 9.80 2.62 0.93
N HIS A 174 9.76 3.84 1.49
CA HIS A 174 8.94 4.92 0.99
C HIS A 174 9.26 5.22 -0.50
N HIS A 175 8.23 5.20 -1.34
CA HIS A 175 8.31 5.43 -2.79
C HIS A 175 9.37 4.55 -3.50
N GLN A 176 9.62 3.35 -2.98
CA GLN A 176 10.71 2.49 -3.45
C GLN A 176 10.61 2.15 -4.93
N ILE A 177 9.44 1.70 -5.40
CA ILE A 177 9.26 1.30 -6.80
C ILE A 177 9.56 2.48 -7.72
N ARG A 178 8.96 3.63 -7.42
CA ARG A 178 9.16 4.85 -8.19
C ARG A 178 10.63 5.25 -8.23
N CYS A 179 11.28 5.27 -7.08
CA CYS A 179 12.67 5.70 -6.94
C CYS A 179 13.64 4.76 -7.65
N GLN A 180 13.51 3.46 -7.44
CA GLN A 180 14.43 2.48 -8.02
C GLN A 180 14.24 2.34 -9.54
N LEU A 181 13.02 2.26 -10.03
CA LEU A 181 12.78 2.18 -11.47
C LEU A 181 13.29 3.43 -12.20
N ALA A 182 13.05 4.61 -11.66
CA ALA A 182 13.53 5.86 -12.23
C ALA A 182 15.07 5.91 -12.25
N ALA A 183 15.73 5.49 -11.17
CA ALA A 183 17.19 5.47 -11.07
C ALA A 183 17.83 4.51 -12.09
N HIS A 184 17.12 3.48 -12.51
CA HIS A 184 17.57 2.49 -13.50
C HIS A 184 17.00 2.76 -14.91
N GLY A 185 16.50 3.97 -15.16
CA GLY A 185 16.08 4.43 -16.48
C GLY A 185 14.66 4.05 -16.91
N ALA A 186 13.91 3.39 -16.07
CA ALA A 186 12.49 3.04 -16.33
C ALA A 186 11.58 4.06 -15.63
N VAL A 187 11.41 5.21 -16.24
CA VAL A 187 10.64 6.34 -15.67
C VAL A 187 9.15 6.18 -15.97
#